data_876dffdd2e685351d76752ca9bdcffc9
#
_entry.id   876dffdd2e685351d76752ca9bdcffc9
#
_cell.length_a   1.000
_cell.length_b   1.000
_cell.length_c   1.000
_cell.angle_alpha   90.00
_cell.angle_beta   90.00
_cell.angle_gamma   90.00
#
_symmetry.space_group_name_H-M   'P 1'
#
loop_
_entity.id
_entity.type
_entity.pdbx_description
1 polymer ?
#
loop_
_entity_poly.entity_id
_entity_poly.type
_entity_poly.pdbx_seq_one_letter_code
_entity_poly.pdbx_strand_id
1 'polypeptide(L)'
;MKNPKLLVIGETNFIYSIILAQDRNCGYLLDLASENKIDVAIPEFSFFEVKGRIDERFKRREDKLKEIIFFLNDLMRSEYHKDRLYDVKEKLKQLYMESSKEKLDVLESAEDIKSLCISIPHNSDIAYRAFIRDVANLPPYKDNDRQIYESILSFTKNGNDYDTVIFYTSDKEDFDHQEIRDELKEQCVEVHFDSGNVVRRVMRTIGD
;
A
#
# COMPACT_ATOMS: atom_id res chain seq x y z
N MET A 1 20.69 15.56 -24.10
CA MET A 1 19.32 15.91 -23.64
C MET A 1 19.23 15.50 -22.18
N LYS A 2 18.67 16.33 -21.32
CA LYS A 2 18.44 15.95 -19.92
C LYS A 2 17.30 14.90 -19.92
N ASN A 3 17.49 13.75 -19.29
CA ASN A 3 16.38 12.80 -19.14
C ASN A 3 15.23 13.48 -18.39
N PRO A 4 13.98 13.32 -18.82
CA PRO A 4 12.84 13.90 -18.12
C PRO A 4 12.77 13.33 -16.72
N LYS A 5 12.61 14.20 -15.73
CA LYS A 5 12.39 13.78 -14.34
C LYS A 5 10.93 13.35 -14.18
N LEU A 6 10.71 12.11 -13.81
CA LEU A 6 9.38 11.54 -13.59
C LEU A 6 9.22 11.08 -12.16
N LEU A 7 8.10 11.47 -11.56
CA LEU A 7 7.70 11.06 -10.22
C LEU A 7 6.42 10.22 -10.27
N VAL A 8 6.42 9.07 -9.62
CA VAL A 8 5.23 8.28 -9.33
C VAL A 8 4.95 8.38 -7.83
N ILE A 9 3.77 8.85 -7.46
CA ILE A 9 3.32 8.89 -6.08
C ILE A 9 2.40 7.69 -5.88
N GLY A 10 2.77 6.79 -4.97
CA GLY A 10 1.95 5.67 -4.53
C GLY A 10 1.33 5.94 -3.16
N GLU A 11 0.34 5.13 -2.80
CA GLU A 11 -0.28 5.14 -1.48
C GLU A 11 -0.27 3.72 -0.87
N THR A 12 -1.03 3.48 0.17
CA THR A 12 -1.07 2.21 0.92
C THR A 12 -1.24 0.98 0.02
N ASN A 13 -2.11 1.06 -1.01
CA ASN A 13 -2.34 -0.07 -1.92
C ASN A 13 -1.14 -0.37 -2.82
N PHE A 14 -0.32 0.63 -3.17
CA PHE A 14 0.94 0.42 -3.89
C PHE A 14 1.89 -0.46 -3.07
N ILE A 15 2.09 -0.15 -1.79
CA ILE A 15 2.94 -0.95 -0.89
C ILE A 15 2.37 -2.36 -0.76
N TYR A 16 1.05 -2.51 -0.51
CA TYR A 16 0.40 -3.81 -0.40
C TYR A 16 0.56 -4.67 -1.65
N SER A 17 0.42 -4.07 -2.82
CA SER A 17 0.57 -4.77 -4.09
C SER A 17 1.94 -5.40 -4.25
N ILE A 18 2.98 -4.77 -3.72
CA ILE A 18 4.36 -5.26 -3.77
C ILE A 18 4.60 -6.33 -2.70
N ILE A 19 4.36 -6.02 -1.42
CA ILE A 19 4.68 -6.93 -0.31
C ILE A 19 3.87 -8.24 -0.33
N LEU A 20 2.68 -8.21 -0.94
CA LEU A 20 1.83 -9.39 -1.11
C LEU A 20 1.92 -10.00 -2.51
N ALA A 21 2.82 -9.51 -3.35
CA ALA A 21 3.00 -9.93 -4.74
C ALA A 21 1.70 -9.96 -5.57
N GLN A 22 0.80 -8.99 -5.33
CA GLN A 22 -0.52 -8.93 -5.96
C GLN A 22 -0.50 -8.26 -7.33
N ASP A 23 0.42 -7.31 -7.56
CA ASP A 23 0.55 -6.57 -8.79
C ASP A 23 2.01 -6.43 -9.22
N ARG A 24 2.37 -7.10 -10.31
CA ARG A 24 3.74 -7.06 -10.87
C ARG A 24 4.13 -5.69 -11.40
N ASN A 25 3.18 -4.88 -11.85
CA ASN A 25 3.47 -3.55 -12.36
C ASN A 25 3.96 -2.62 -11.25
N CYS A 26 3.40 -2.73 -10.02
CA CYS A 26 3.89 -1.97 -8.87
C CYS A 26 5.33 -2.35 -8.53
N GLY A 27 5.67 -3.65 -8.54
CA GLY A 27 7.05 -4.12 -8.37
C GLY A 27 7.97 -3.56 -9.45
N TYR A 28 7.55 -3.60 -10.71
CA TYR A 28 8.32 -3.07 -11.83
C TYR A 28 8.59 -1.56 -11.72
N LEU A 29 7.62 -0.77 -11.25
CA LEU A 29 7.83 0.66 -10.98
C LEU A 29 8.88 0.89 -9.88
N LEU A 30 8.90 0.03 -8.86
CA LEU A 30 9.92 0.09 -7.81
C LEU A 30 11.30 -0.32 -8.34
N ASP A 31 11.38 -1.32 -9.24
CA ASP A 31 12.63 -1.70 -9.92
C ASP A 31 13.19 -0.52 -10.73
N LEU A 32 12.34 0.19 -11.50
CA LEU A 32 12.74 1.40 -12.22
C LEU A 32 13.25 2.51 -11.29
N ALA A 33 12.68 2.63 -10.10
CA ALA A 33 13.15 3.57 -9.09
C ALA A 33 14.53 3.17 -8.54
N SER A 34 14.75 1.88 -8.25
CA SER A 34 16.05 1.37 -7.80
C SER A 34 17.16 1.57 -8.84
N GLU A 35 16.80 1.58 -10.13
CA GLU A 35 17.68 1.87 -11.26
C GLU A 35 17.87 3.38 -11.53
N ASN A 36 17.27 4.25 -10.71
CA ASN A 36 17.27 5.72 -10.87
C ASN A 36 16.71 6.20 -12.22
N LYS A 37 15.78 5.46 -12.82
CA LYS A 37 15.07 5.85 -14.04
C LYS A 37 13.87 6.75 -13.76
N ILE A 38 13.25 6.58 -12.59
CA ILE A 38 12.14 7.38 -12.07
C ILE A 38 12.34 7.58 -10.57
N ASP A 39 11.62 8.52 -9.99
CA ASP A 39 11.45 8.62 -8.56
C ASP A 39 10.09 8.06 -8.15
N VAL A 40 10.02 7.38 -7.01
CA VAL A 40 8.78 6.95 -6.36
C VAL A 40 8.67 7.66 -5.03
N ALA A 41 7.52 8.28 -4.75
CA ALA A 41 7.24 8.91 -3.46
C ALA A 41 6.03 8.27 -2.80
N ILE A 42 6.07 8.15 -1.47
CA ILE A 42 5.00 7.53 -0.69
C ILE A 42 4.77 8.33 0.59
N PRO A 43 3.51 8.69 0.92
CA PRO A 43 3.18 9.33 2.19
C PRO A 43 3.62 8.48 3.39
N GLU A 44 4.24 9.09 4.39
CA GLU A 44 4.61 8.40 5.64
C GLU A 44 3.39 7.76 6.31
N PHE A 45 2.24 8.41 6.21
CA PHE A 45 1.00 7.89 6.77
C PHE A 45 0.61 6.54 6.14
N SER A 46 0.91 6.32 4.85
CA SER A 46 0.67 5.03 4.18
C SER A 46 1.49 3.89 4.81
N PHE A 47 2.72 4.14 5.25
CA PHE A 47 3.52 3.13 5.95
C PHE A 47 2.96 2.81 7.34
N PHE A 48 2.46 3.81 8.08
CA PHE A 48 1.78 3.56 9.35
C PHE A 48 0.52 2.72 9.16
N GLU A 49 -0.27 3.03 8.15
CA GLU A 49 -1.47 2.27 7.82
C GLU A 49 -1.14 0.83 7.41
N VAL A 50 -0.15 0.62 6.55
CA VAL A 50 0.33 -0.72 6.16
C VAL A 50 0.69 -1.54 7.38
N LYS A 51 1.49 -0.99 8.29
CA LYS A 51 1.92 -1.69 9.50
C LYS A 51 0.71 -2.11 10.37
N GLY A 52 -0.22 -1.20 10.61
CA GLY A 52 -1.43 -1.50 11.37
C GLY A 52 -2.29 -2.59 10.73
N ARG A 53 -2.49 -2.52 9.41
CA ARG A 53 -3.26 -3.53 8.66
C ARG A 53 -2.57 -4.89 8.60
N ILE A 54 -1.23 -4.95 8.49
CA ILE A 54 -0.46 -6.20 8.56
C ILE A 54 -0.66 -6.84 9.93
N ASP A 55 -0.50 -6.08 11.01
CA ASP A 55 -0.69 -6.57 12.39
C ASP A 55 -2.09 -7.17 12.58
N GLU A 56 -3.12 -6.48 12.14
CA GLU A 56 -4.50 -6.95 12.23
C GLU A 56 -4.75 -8.21 11.40
N ARG A 57 -4.25 -8.27 10.16
CA ARG A 57 -4.39 -9.41 9.25
C ARG A 57 -3.75 -10.67 9.83
N PHE A 58 -2.52 -10.55 10.32
CA PHE A 58 -1.80 -11.68 10.91
C PHE A 58 -2.45 -12.14 12.21
N LYS A 59 -2.88 -11.20 13.06
CA LYS A 59 -3.64 -11.52 14.27
C LYS A 59 -4.93 -12.29 13.96
N ARG A 60 -5.74 -11.83 13.03
CA ARG A 60 -6.96 -12.51 12.60
C ARG A 60 -6.67 -13.92 12.07
N ARG A 61 -5.59 -14.09 11.28
CA ARG A 61 -5.17 -15.40 10.76
C ARG A 61 -4.76 -16.35 11.90
N GLU A 62 -3.95 -15.88 12.83
CA GLU A 62 -3.52 -16.65 13.99
C GLU A 62 -4.70 -17.07 14.87
N ASP A 63 -5.63 -16.16 15.14
CA ASP A 63 -6.81 -16.46 15.95
C ASP A 63 -7.69 -17.53 15.26
N LYS A 64 -7.86 -17.44 13.94
CA LYS A 64 -8.58 -18.48 13.18
C LYS A 64 -7.87 -19.82 13.19
N LEU A 65 -6.55 -19.86 13.03
CA LEU A 65 -5.78 -21.10 13.10
C LEU A 65 -5.90 -21.75 14.48
N LYS A 66 -5.82 -20.98 15.57
CA LYS A 66 -6.05 -21.45 16.93
C LYS A 66 -7.43 -22.06 17.12
N GLU A 67 -8.47 -21.36 16.65
CA GLU A 67 -9.86 -21.82 16.71
C GLU A 67 -10.03 -23.19 16.01
N ILE A 68 -9.49 -23.32 14.79
CA ILE A 68 -9.57 -24.57 14.02
C ILE A 68 -8.78 -25.69 14.71
N ILE A 69 -7.57 -25.41 15.21
CA ILE A 69 -6.76 -26.41 15.93
C ILE A 69 -7.49 -26.88 17.20
N PHE A 70 -8.14 -25.96 17.91
CA PHE A 70 -8.94 -26.30 19.09
C PHE A 70 -10.12 -27.20 18.72
N PHE A 71 -10.86 -26.87 17.67
CA PHE A 71 -11.97 -27.71 17.17
C PHE A 71 -11.51 -29.11 16.75
N LEU A 72 -10.36 -29.22 16.04
CA LEU A 72 -9.80 -30.52 15.69
C LEU A 72 -9.41 -31.33 16.91
N ASN A 73 -8.88 -30.72 17.98
CA ASN A 73 -8.59 -31.42 19.23
C ASN A 73 -9.83 -32.02 19.85
N ASP A 74 -10.96 -31.35 19.78
CA ASP A 74 -12.24 -31.87 20.30
C ASP A 74 -12.74 -33.06 19.47
N LEU A 75 -12.72 -32.96 18.14
CA LEU A 75 -13.08 -34.05 17.23
C LEU A 75 -12.18 -35.29 17.41
N MET A 76 -10.90 -35.09 17.66
CA MET A 76 -9.92 -36.18 17.85
C MET A 76 -10.05 -36.94 19.19
N ARG A 77 -10.93 -36.49 20.08
CA ARG A 77 -11.31 -37.29 21.27
C ARG A 77 -12.04 -38.58 20.88
N SER A 78 -12.67 -38.61 19.71
CA SER A 78 -13.24 -39.81 19.13
C SER A 78 -12.15 -40.58 18.38
N GLU A 79 -11.98 -41.88 18.71
CA GLU A 79 -11.04 -42.76 18.00
C GLU A 79 -11.35 -42.85 16.49
N TYR A 80 -12.62 -42.70 16.12
CA TYR A 80 -13.06 -42.74 14.72
C TYR A 80 -12.41 -41.67 13.87
N HIS A 81 -12.08 -40.50 14.43
CA HIS A 81 -11.54 -39.34 13.70
C HIS A 81 -10.05 -39.11 13.91
N LYS A 82 -9.48 -39.74 14.98
CA LYS A 82 -8.14 -39.42 15.45
C LYS A 82 -7.06 -39.54 14.39
N ASP A 83 -6.97 -40.68 13.72
CA ASP A 83 -5.91 -40.91 12.71
C ASP A 83 -6.11 -40.08 11.46
N ARG A 84 -7.37 -39.81 11.07
CA ARG A 84 -7.69 -39.03 9.86
C ARG A 84 -7.40 -37.56 10.00
N LEU A 85 -7.50 -37.01 11.21
CA LEU A 85 -7.34 -35.59 11.47
C LEU A 85 -5.93 -35.22 11.96
N TYR A 86 -5.12 -36.19 12.32
CA TYR A 86 -3.79 -35.95 12.88
C TYR A 86 -2.91 -35.13 11.93
N ASP A 87 -2.77 -35.55 10.67
CA ASP A 87 -1.94 -34.87 9.68
C ASP A 87 -2.45 -33.44 9.37
N VAL A 88 -3.77 -33.26 9.33
CA VAL A 88 -4.36 -31.93 9.11
C VAL A 88 -4.01 -31.00 10.26
N LYS A 89 -4.16 -31.47 11.49
CA LYS A 89 -3.81 -30.69 12.68
C LYS A 89 -2.33 -30.32 12.72
N GLU A 90 -1.42 -31.25 12.41
CA GLU A 90 0.02 -30.93 12.40
C GLU A 90 0.39 -29.92 11.32
N LYS A 91 -0.20 -30.00 10.12
CA LYS A 91 -0.03 -28.98 9.07
C LYS A 91 -0.55 -27.60 9.51
N LEU A 92 -1.70 -27.53 10.19
CA LEU A 92 -2.22 -26.26 10.71
C LEU A 92 -1.35 -25.66 11.81
N LYS A 93 -0.78 -26.50 12.69
CA LYS A 93 0.20 -26.03 13.67
C LYS A 93 1.45 -25.47 13.00
N GLN A 94 1.95 -26.15 11.97
CA GLN A 94 3.08 -25.66 11.20
C GLN A 94 2.79 -24.29 10.59
N LEU A 95 1.64 -24.13 9.91
CA LEU A 95 1.20 -22.82 9.37
C LEU A 95 1.08 -21.75 10.45
N TYR A 96 0.61 -22.13 11.65
CA TYR A 96 0.53 -21.19 12.78
C TYR A 96 1.93 -20.74 13.23
N MET A 97 2.89 -21.66 13.32
CA MET A 97 4.27 -21.33 13.71
C MET A 97 4.99 -20.48 12.64
N GLU A 98 4.73 -20.75 11.36
CA GLU A 98 5.29 -20.01 10.23
C GLU A 98 4.71 -18.60 10.09
N SER A 99 3.48 -18.37 10.60
CA SER A 99 2.78 -17.08 10.51
C SER A 99 3.59 -15.91 11.08
N SER A 100 4.24 -16.11 12.21
CA SER A 100 5.05 -15.07 12.86
C SER A 100 6.28 -14.70 12.05
N LYS A 101 6.93 -15.69 11.39
CA LYS A 101 8.07 -15.46 10.52
C LYS A 101 7.63 -14.69 9.27
N GLU A 102 6.58 -15.17 8.60
CA GLU A 102 6.02 -14.49 7.41
C GLU A 102 5.65 -13.03 7.73
N LYS A 103 5.09 -12.76 8.91
CA LYS A 103 4.80 -11.38 9.35
C LYS A 103 6.06 -10.52 9.39
N LEU A 104 7.15 -11.04 9.93
CA LEU A 104 8.43 -10.31 10.00
C LEU A 104 8.98 -10.05 8.60
N ASP A 105 8.97 -11.05 7.73
CA ASP A 105 9.44 -10.93 6.34
C ASP A 105 8.63 -9.87 5.57
N VAL A 106 7.30 -9.81 5.78
CA VAL A 106 6.42 -8.80 5.16
C VAL A 106 6.70 -7.40 5.71
N LEU A 107 6.94 -7.25 7.01
CA LEU A 107 7.30 -5.95 7.61
C LEU A 107 8.67 -5.48 7.14
N GLU A 108 9.65 -6.36 7.04
CA GLU A 108 10.99 -6.04 6.50
C GLU A 108 10.88 -5.57 5.04
N SER A 109 10.09 -6.26 4.21
CA SER A 109 9.84 -5.83 2.83
C SER A 109 9.21 -4.43 2.75
N ALA A 110 8.35 -4.05 3.70
CA ALA A 110 7.77 -2.70 3.74
C ALA A 110 8.83 -1.63 4.09
N GLU A 111 9.78 -1.94 4.99
CA GLU A 111 10.90 -1.03 5.31
C GLU A 111 11.89 -0.92 4.13
N ASP A 112 12.13 -2.01 3.37
CA ASP A 112 12.94 -1.98 2.16
C ASP A 112 12.32 -1.04 1.11
N ILE A 113 11.00 -1.15 0.87
CA ILE A 113 10.27 -0.22 -0.02
C ILE A 113 10.46 1.22 0.45
N LYS A 114 10.31 1.47 1.77
CA LYS A 114 10.49 2.80 2.34
C LYS A 114 11.88 3.37 2.09
N SER A 115 12.91 2.54 2.13
CA SER A 115 14.29 2.96 1.89
C SER A 115 14.57 3.36 0.44
N LEU A 116 13.80 2.82 -0.51
CA LEU A 116 13.92 3.09 -1.95
C LEU A 116 13.05 4.27 -2.41
N CYS A 117 12.12 4.71 -1.60
CA CYS A 117 11.14 5.74 -1.97
C CYS A 117 11.44 7.07 -1.27
N ILE A 118 11.00 8.15 -1.90
CA ILE A 118 10.94 9.46 -1.25
C ILE A 118 9.80 9.43 -0.24
N SER A 119 10.10 9.69 1.02
CA SER A 119 9.09 9.77 2.07
C SER A 119 8.41 11.13 2.03
N ILE A 120 7.11 11.16 1.79
CA ILE A 120 6.30 12.38 1.89
C ILE A 120 5.92 12.57 3.36
N PRO A 121 6.42 13.62 4.04
CA PRO A 121 6.24 13.77 5.48
C PRO A 121 4.77 13.98 5.85
N HIS A 122 4.40 13.47 7.02
CA HIS A 122 3.13 13.75 7.67
C HIS A 122 3.36 14.59 8.92
N ASN A 123 2.61 15.67 9.07
CA ASN A 123 2.75 16.62 10.18
C ASN A 123 1.39 17.17 10.66
N SER A 124 1.42 18.02 11.69
CA SER A 124 0.21 18.62 12.28
C SER A 124 -0.59 19.46 11.30
N ASP A 125 0.05 20.14 10.36
CA ASP A 125 -0.65 20.97 9.37
C ASP A 125 -1.43 20.11 8.38
N ILE A 126 -0.87 18.97 7.98
CA ILE A 126 -1.54 17.99 7.13
C ILE A 126 -2.73 17.38 7.88
N ALA A 127 -2.54 16.98 9.13
CA ALA A 127 -3.60 16.45 9.97
C ALA A 127 -4.74 17.47 10.15
N TYR A 128 -4.41 18.75 10.35
CA TYR A 128 -5.40 19.81 10.44
C TYR A 128 -6.17 20.01 9.11
N ARG A 129 -5.49 20.00 7.97
CA ARG A 129 -6.17 20.09 6.66
C ARG A 129 -7.08 18.91 6.39
N ALA A 130 -6.66 17.69 6.74
CA ALA A 130 -7.50 16.51 6.65
C ALA A 130 -8.76 16.64 7.51
N PHE A 131 -8.64 17.19 8.73
CA PHE A 131 -9.79 17.51 9.57
C PHE A 131 -10.71 18.58 8.94
N ILE A 132 -10.15 19.65 8.36
CA ILE A 132 -10.96 20.67 7.66
C ILE A 132 -11.69 20.08 6.46
N ARG A 133 -11.04 19.16 5.70
CA ARG A 133 -11.65 18.43 4.58
C ARG A 133 -12.84 17.59 5.04
N ASP A 134 -12.73 16.93 6.20
CA ASP A 134 -13.83 16.20 6.83
C ASP A 134 -15.00 17.11 7.19
N VAL A 135 -14.73 18.21 7.88
CA VAL A 135 -15.76 19.20 8.26
C VAL A 135 -16.46 19.80 7.03
N ALA A 136 -15.71 20.02 5.94
CA ALA A 136 -16.24 20.52 4.67
C ALA A 136 -16.95 19.44 3.83
N ASN A 137 -16.98 18.19 4.29
CA ASN A 137 -17.52 17.03 3.58
C ASN A 137 -16.95 16.89 2.15
N LEU A 138 -15.62 17.05 2.02
CA LEU A 138 -14.88 16.90 0.77
C LEU A 138 -14.21 15.52 0.69
N PRO A 139 -14.15 14.90 -0.52
CA PRO A 139 -13.45 13.64 -0.71
C PRO A 139 -11.92 13.80 -0.56
N PRO A 140 -11.20 12.69 -0.20
CA PRO A 140 -11.74 11.38 0.13
C PRO A 140 -12.47 11.38 1.48
N TYR A 141 -13.45 10.46 1.65
CA TYR A 141 -14.33 10.49 2.81
C TYR A 141 -13.82 9.69 4.01
N LYS A 142 -12.89 8.76 3.83
CA LYS A 142 -12.26 8.01 4.91
C LYS A 142 -11.13 8.82 5.54
N ASP A 143 -11.01 8.75 6.85
CA ASP A 143 -10.02 9.53 7.60
C ASP A 143 -8.57 9.27 7.14
N ASN A 144 -8.18 8.01 7.01
CA ASN A 144 -6.83 7.64 6.55
C ASN A 144 -6.54 8.19 5.14
N ASP A 145 -7.51 8.08 4.24
CA ASP A 145 -7.34 8.52 2.86
C ASP A 145 -7.25 10.04 2.77
N ARG A 146 -7.95 10.79 3.65
CA ARG A 146 -7.77 12.24 3.79
C ARG A 146 -6.37 12.63 4.24
N GLN A 147 -5.81 11.90 5.23
CA GLN A 147 -4.44 12.13 5.71
C GLN A 147 -3.40 11.89 4.59
N ILE A 148 -3.57 10.81 3.85
CA ILE A 148 -2.73 10.47 2.70
C ILE A 148 -2.86 11.54 1.61
N TYR A 149 -4.08 11.91 1.25
CA TYR A 149 -4.36 12.87 0.19
C TYR A 149 -3.81 14.26 0.48
N GLU A 150 -4.03 14.78 1.69
CA GLU A 150 -3.49 16.08 2.10
C GLU A 150 -1.94 16.08 2.15
N SER A 151 -1.32 14.94 2.47
CA SER A 151 0.13 14.79 2.37
C SER A 151 0.59 14.95 0.90
N ILE A 152 -0.11 14.31 -0.05
CA ILE A 152 0.17 14.40 -1.48
C ILE A 152 0.00 15.84 -1.98
N LEU A 153 -1.12 16.49 -1.66
CA LEU A 153 -1.39 17.88 -2.04
C LEU A 153 -0.33 18.85 -1.49
N SER A 154 0.06 18.65 -0.22
CA SER A 154 1.10 19.48 0.38
C SER A 154 2.45 19.32 -0.30
N PHE A 155 2.81 18.09 -0.64
CA PHE A 155 4.07 17.77 -1.30
C PHE A 155 4.14 18.32 -2.73
N THR A 156 3.08 18.15 -3.50
CA THR A 156 3.03 18.60 -4.90
C THR A 156 2.95 20.12 -5.02
N LYS A 157 2.27 20.80 -4.08
CA LYS A 157 2.13 22.27 -4.04
C LYS A 157 3.46 23.00 -3.80
N ASN A 158 4.38 22.41 -3.06
CA ASN A 158 5.65 23.04 -2.72
C ASN A 158 6.65 23.11 -3.90
N GLY A 159 6.21 22.76 -5.10
CA GLY A 159 6.99 22.80 -6.33
C GLY A 159 8.03 21.68 -6.34
N ASN A 160 7.85 20.75 -7.22
CA ASN A 160 8.85 19.71 -7.47
C ASN A 160 9.47 19.97 -8.85
N ASP A 161 10.76 19.67 -8.98
CA ASP A 161 11.50 19.80 -10.25
C ASP A 161 11.20 18.65 -11.21
N TYR A 162 9.97 18.07 -11.18
CA TYR A 162 9.55 16.97 -12.03
C TYR A 162 8.80 17.47 -13.26
N ASP A 163 9.16 16.92 -14.42
CA ASP A 163 8.49 17.21 -15.68
C ASP A 163 7.14 16.48 -15.79
N THR A 164 6.99 15.37 -15.08
CA THR A 164 5.76 14.57 -15.02
C THR A 164 5.57 14.03 -13.61
N VAL A 165 4.38 14.23 -13.04
CA VAL A 165 3.97 13.67 -11.74
C VAL A 165 2.73 12.84 -11.94
N ILE A 166 2.77 11.59 -11.49
CA ILE A 166 1.68 10.63 -11.57
C ILE A 166 1.28 10.23 -10.17
N PHE A 167 0.02 10.40 -9.81
CA PHE A 167 -0.56 9.78 -8.62
C PHE A 167 -1.25 8.48 -9.02
N TYR A 168 -0.81 7.37 -8.44
CA TYR A 168 -1.38 6.06 -8.62
C TYR A 168 -2.08 5.58 -7.35
N THR A 169 -3.34 5.21 -7.50
CA THR A 169 -4.12 4.48 -6.49
C THR A 169 -5.03 3.46 -7.18
N SER A 170 -5.23 2.31 -6.57
CA SER A 170 -6.24 1.34 -7.03
C SER A 170 -7.62 1.60 -6.43
N ASP A 171 -7.73 2.52 -5.46
CA ASP A 171 -8.97 2.85 -4.77
C ASP A 171 -9.76 3.93 -5.52
N LYS A 172 -10.62 3.47 -6.45
CA LYS A 172 -11.51 4.36 -7.19
C LYS A 172 -12.64 4.92 -6.33
N GLU A 173 -13.07 4.17 -5.32
CA GLU A 173 -14.20 4.56 -4.49
C GLU A 173 -13.88 5.85 -3.72
N ASP A 174 -12.66 5.97 -3.19
CA ASP A 174 -12.24 7.10 -2.38
C ASP A 174 -11.57 8.22 -3.19
N PHE A 175 -10.93 7.92 -4.34
CA PHE A 175 -10.13 8.91 -5.07
C PHE A 175 -10.67 9.30 -6.45
N ASP A 176 -11.70 8.61 -7.00
CA ASP A 176 -12.25 8.96 -8.31
C ASP A 176 -13.41 9.98 -8.19
N HIS A 177 -13.15 11.12 -7.58
CA HIS A 177 -14.05 12.24 -7.43
C HIS A 177 -13.60 13.44 -8.27
N GLN A 178 -14.55 14.23 -8.78
CA GLN A 178 -14.24 15.37 -9.64
C GLN A 178 -13.40 16.41 -8.90
N GLU A 179 -13.69 16.67 -7.63
CA GLU A 179 -12.96 17.60 -6.77
C GLU A 179 -11.48 17.20 -6.65
N ILE A 180 -11.20 15.91 -6.42
CA ILE A 180 -9.82 15.39 -6.35
C ILE A 180 -9.11 15.55 -7.69
N ARG A 181 -9.79 15.23 -8.80
CA ARG A 181 -9.23 15.40 -10.15
C ARG A 181 -8.88 16.83 -10.46
N ASP A 182 -9.75 17.77 -10.08
CA ASP A 182 -9.54 19.20 -10.33
C ASP A 182 -8.39 19.74 -9.47
N GLU A 183 -8.34 19.43 -8.16
CA GLU A 183 -7.26 19.82 -7.26
C GLU A 183 -5.89 19.29 -7.72
N LEU A 184 -5.79 18.03 -8.13
CA LEU A 184 -4.54 17.44 -8.62
C LEU A 184 -4.14 17.99 -9.98
N LYS A 185 -5.11 18.26 -10.86
CA LYS A 185 -4.86 18.90 -12.17
C LYS A 185 -4.31 20.33 -12.01
N GLU A 186 -4.79 21.10 -11.04
CA GLU A 186 -4.25 22.42 -10.72
C GLU A 186 -2.77 22.37 -10.34
N GLN A 187 -2.30 21.22 -9.82
CA GLN A 187 -0.92 20.97 -9.46
C GLN A 187 -0.14 20.17 -10.51
N CYS A 188 -0.70 20.03 -11.71
CA CYS A 188 -0.12 19.28 -12.82
C CYS A 188 0.16 17.79 -12.50
N VAL A 189 -0.69 17.17 -11.65
CA VAL A 189 -0.60 15.76 -11.29
C VAL A 189 -1.59 14.94 -12.11
N GLU A 190 -1.10 13.90 -12.81
CA GLU A 190 -1.91 12.94 -13.54
C GLU A 190 -2.39 11.85 -12.59
N VAL A 191 -3.71 11.57 -12.53
CA VAL A 191 -4.28 10.50 -11.68
C VAL A 191 -4.52 9.24 -12.49
N HIS A 192 -4.03 8.10 -12.00
CA HIS A 192 -4.21 6.79 -12.60
C HIS A 192 -4.70 5.75 -11.61
N PHE A 193 -5.69 4.95 -12.03
CA PHE A 193 -6.30 3.89 -11.23
C PHE A 193 -5.93 2.47 -11.69
N ASP A 194 -5.05 2.36 -12.67
CA ASP A 194 -4.59 1.10 -13.24
C ASP A 194 -3.06 1.13 -13.37
N SER A 195 -2.39 0.20 -12.71
CA SER A 195 -0.93 0.14 -12.67
C SER A 195 -0.30 -0.08 -14.05
N GLY A 196 -0.97 -0.82 -14.94
CA GLY A 196 -0.51 -1.03 -16.31
C GLY A 196 -0.55 0.26 -17.14
N ASN A 197 -1.53 1.15 -16.86
CA ASN A 197 -1.57 2.49 -17.47
C ASN A 197 -0.40 3.35 -16.97
N VAL A 198 -0.08 3.27 -15.67
CA VAL A 198 1.08 3.98 -15.10
C VAL A 198 2.36 3.51 -15.76
N VAL A 199 2.60 2.20 -15.85
CA VAL A 199 3.78 1.65 -16.51
C VAL A 199 3.87 2.13 -17.95
N ARG A 200 2.78 2.04 -18.73
CA ARG A 200 2.77 2.54 -20.13
C ARG A 200 3.09 4.05 -20.22
N ARG A 201 2.58 4.84 -19.30
CA ARG A 201 2.83 6.30 -19.25
C ARG A 201 4.31 6.58 -18.92
N VAL A 202 4.85 5.88 -17.93
CA VAL A 202 6.27 5.94 -17.53
C VAL A 202 7.17 5.60 -18.70
N MET A 203 6.96 4.43 -19.35
CA MET A 203 7.80 3.96 -20.46
C MET A 203 7.81 4.93 -21.65
N ARG A 204 6.67 5.57 -21.96
CA ARG A 204 6.61 6.62 -22.98
C ARG A 204 7.41 7.86 -22.63
N THR A 205 7.53 8.17 -21.35
CA THR A 205 8.23 9.38 -20.88
C THR A 205 9.73 9.16 -20.83
N ILE A 206 10.20 7.97 -20.40
CA ILE A 206 11.63 7.67 -20.30
C ILE A 206 12.24 7.22 -21.65
N GLY A 207 11.42 6.99 -22.68
CA GLY A 207 11.89 6.75 -24.06
C GLY A 207 12.33 5.33 -24.38
N ASP A 208 11.82 4.35 -23.63
CA ASP A 208 12.01 2.91 -23.90
C ASP A 208 10.85 2.30 -24.72
#